data_360dc194668a4c86c8e1876c6f734de7
#
_entry.id   360dc194668a4c86c8e1876c6f734de7
#
_cell.length_a   1.000
_cell.length_b   1.000
_cell.length_c   1.000
_cell.angle_alpha   90.00
_cell.angle_beta   90.00
_cell.angle_gamma   90.00
#
_symmetry.space_group_name_H-M   'P 1'
#
loop_
_entity.id
_entity.type
_entity.pdbx_description
1 polymer ?
#
loop_
_entity_poly.entity_id
_entity_poly.type
_entity_poly.pdbx_seq_one_letter_code
_entity_poly.pdbx_strand_id
1 'polypeptide(L)'
;MAQSYGKLINSVGIGELIAQGYLCNPITYAMHPVDTSKLASRMGEFTAQSLNDAFNRPQVYDGVVHEFCRKWADKKAIVFCVNIEATKATWLQFMLKLGLERVYQVHSEQPTELRAKIMADFIASKDGILVNCGIATTGFDCPDIEVVVVNRATQSVALWLQMVGRGSRPAQGKQEFTILDFGENVHRLGFWQEPRDWSKAFEGVEKKGTGVAPVKDCPCCSAVLYASARFCEFCGEIFQTEAKQATEGVLQEMAYDKLNGRYLYDIAKSPADLWELKSRKGYKQAFIERVLYFANYRELQKFWRGKGYTEGYTNRRMREFAEGQPVKNYLIKL
;
A
#
# COMPACT_ATOMS: atom_id res chain seq x y z
N MET A 1 3.65 12.46 -17.46
CA MET A 1 2.72 13.62 -17.66
C MET A 1 3.45 14.85 -18.19
N ALA A 2 4.63 15.18 -17.74
CA ALA A 2 5.41 16.35 -18.20
C ALA A 2 5.65 16.39 -19.73
N GLN A 3 5.60 15.25 -20.42
CA GLN A 3 5.70 15.19 -21.89
C GLN A 3 4.47 15.76 -22.62
N SER A 4 3.31 15.78 -21.96
CA SER A 4 2.03 16.22 -22.57
C SER A 4 1.53 17.56 -22.01
N TYR A 5 2.04 17.99 -20.87
CA TYR A 5 1.62 19.22 -20.17
C TYR A 5 2.85 20.04 -19.77
N GLY A 6 2.84 21.32 -20.06
CA GLY A 6 3.97 22.22 -19.79
C GLY A 6 4.10 22.69 -18.35
N LYS A 7 3.04 22.55 -17.52
CA LYS A 7 3.01 23.07 -16.15
C LYS A 7 2.07 22.27 -15.26
N LEU A 8 2.52 21.95 -14.03
CA LEU A 8 1.70 21.46 -12.94
C LEU A 8 1.29 22.63 -12.04
N ILE A 9 0.02 22.72 -11.72
CA ILE A 9 -0.51 23.64 -10.69
C ILE A 9 -0.99 22.77 -9.53
N ASN A 10 -0.29 22.84 -8.41
CA ASN A 10 -0.72 22.20 -7.17
C ASN A 10 -1.73 23.10 -6.46
N SER A 11 -2.82 22.49 -6.03
CA SER A 11 -3.86 23.10 -5.22
C SER A 11 -3.70 22.67 -3.75
N VAL A 12 -4.67 23.03 -2.92
CA VAL A 12 -4.79 22.65 -1.51
C VAL A 12 -4.87 21.12 -1.38
N GLY A 13 -4.18 20.55 -0.42
CA GLY A 13 -4.17 19.10 -0.16
C GLY A 13 -5.50 18.61 0.45
N ILE A 14 -5.82 17.32 0.22
CA ILE A 14 -7.04 16.70 0.77
C ILE A 14 -7.09 16.81 2.30
N GLY A 15 -5.97 16.51 2.99
CA GLY A 15 -5.90 16.62 4.46
C GLY A 15 -6.13 18.03 4.98
N GLU A 16 -5.68 19.06 4.25
CA GLU A 16 -5.93 20.45 4.59
C GLU A 16 -7.41 20.82 4.39
N LEU A 17 -8.04 20.35 3.31
CA LEU A 17 -9.48 20.54 3.08
C LEU A 17 -10.34 19.88 4.16
N ILE A 18 -9.94 18.71 4.67
CA ILE A 18 -10.57 18.04 5.81
C ILE A 18 -10.42 18.90 7.07
N ALA A 19 -9.21 19.36 7.37
CA ALA A 19 -8.93 20.20 8.54
C ALA A 19 -9.73 21.51 8.53
N GLN A 20 -10.02 22.05 7.34
CA GLN A 20 -10.83 23.27 7.15
C GLN A 20 -12.35 22.99 7.08
N GLY A 21 -12.79 21.71 7.14
CA GLY A 21 -14.19 21.31 7.08
C GLY A 21 -14.84 21.34 5.69
N TYR A 22 -14.04 21.50 4.62
CA TYR A 22 -14.54 21.44 3.23
C TYR A 22 -14.73 20.00 2.74
N LEU A 23 -14.13 19.03 3.42
CA LEU A 23 -14.31 17.60 3.18
C LEU A 23 -14.52 16.86 4.50
N CYS A 24 -15.30 15.77 4.46
CA CYS A 24 -15.52 14.90 5.60
C CYS A 24 -14.29 14.05 5.91
N ASN A 25 -14.13 13.68 7.18
CA ASN A 25 -13.07 12.79 7.63
C ASN A 25 -13.36 11.33 7.21
N PRO A 26 -12.43 10.63 6.54
CA PRO A 26 -12.63 9.24 6.14
C PRO A 26 -12.25 8.26 7.25
N ILE A 27 -13.09 7.25 7.46
CA ILE A 27 -12.77 6.07 8.27
C ILE A 27 -12.63 4.89 7.32
N THR A 28 -11.44 4.29 7.24
CA THR A 28 -11.14 3.22 6.27
C THR A 28 -11.13 1.86 6.95
N TYR A 29 -11.88 0.92 6.37
CA TYR A 29 -11.86 -0.50 6.71
C TYR A 29 -11.40 -1.29 5.48
N ALA A 30 -10.40 -2.15 5.66
CA ALA A 30 -9.95 -3.06 4.62
C ALA A 30 -10.50 -4.47 4.87
N MET A 31 -10.88 -5.12 3.79
CA MET A 31 -11.29 -6.51 3.76
C MET A 31 -10.48 -7.23 2.69
N HIS A 32 -10.11 -8.48 2.94
CA HIS A 32 -9.21 -9.24 2.08
C HIS A 32 -9.89 -10.47 1.44
N PRO A 33 -11.00 -10.30 0.69
CA PRO A 33 -11.70 -11.43 0.07
C PRO A 33 -10.92 -11.99 -1.12
N VAL A 34 -9.96 -11.25 -1.64
CA VAL A 34 -9.19 -11.55 -2.85
C VAL A 34 -7.71 -11.33 -2.59
N ASP A 35 -6.87 -12.29 -2.96
CA ASP A 35 -5.42 -12.12 -2.96
C ASP A 35 -4.99 -11.28 -4.17
N THR A 36 -4.81 -9.98 -3.95
CA THR A 36 -4.50 -9.02 -5.02
C THR A 36 -3.06 -9.15 -5.53
N SER A 37 -2.18 -9.86 -4.83
CA SER A 37 -0.80 -10.12 -5.25
C SER A 37 -0.72 -11.00 -6.51
N LYS A 38 -1.77 -11.79 -6.78
CA LYS A 38 -1.89 -12.68 -7.94
C LYS A 38 -2.52 -12.03 -9.17
N LEU A 39 -2.95 -10.78 -9.07
CA LEU A 39 -3.58 -10.09 -10.19
C LEU A 39 -2.57 -9.76 -11.29
N ALA A 40 -2.86 -10.15 -12.52
CA ALA A 40 -2.08 -9.78 -13.68
C ALA A 40 -2.24 -8.28 -13.99
N SER A 41 -1.12 -7.61 -14.29
CA SER A 41 -1.12 -6.19 -14.63
C SER A 41 -0.52 -5.93 -16.01
N ARG A 42 -1.02 -4.89 -16.68
CA ARG A 42 -0.51 -4.41 -17.97
C ARG A 42 -0.59 -2.89 -18.02
N MET A 43 0.48 -2.24 -18.47
CA MET A 43 0.56 -0.77 -18.61
C MET A 43 0.21 0.00 -17.33
N GLY A 44 0.59 -0.52 -16.15
CA GLY A 44 0.35 0.14 -14.86
C GLY A 44 -1.07 0.03 -14.32
N GLU A 45 -1.90 -0.90 -14.84
CA GLU A 45 -3.22 -1.22 -14.28
C GLU A 45 -3.44 -2.74 -14.31
N PHE A 46 -4.33 -3.26 -13.45
CA PHE A 46 -4.73 -4.66 -13.48
C PHE A 46 -5.53 -4.97 -14.74
N THR A 47 -5.34 -6.16 -15.30
CA THR A 47 -6.07 -6.57 -16.50
C THR A 47 -7.54 -6.84 -16.16
N ALA A 48 -8.44 -6.50 -17.09
CA ALA A 48 -9.88 -6.74 -16.92
C ALA A 48 -10.20 -8.22 -16.62
N GLN A 49 -9.47 -9.14 -17.27
CA GLN A 49 -9.64 -10.58 -17.06
C GLN A 49 -9.27 -10.98 -15.64
N SER A 50 -8.09 -10.58 -15.12
CA SER A 50 -7.68 -10.96 -13.77
C SER A 50 -8.56 -10.34 -12.68
N LEU A 51 -9.07 -9.13 -12.90
CA LEU A 51 -10.06 -8.51 -12.02
C LEU A 51 -11.39 -9.28 -12.05
N ASN A 52 -11.86 -9.68 -13.23
CA ASN A 52 -13.06 -10.47 -13.36
C ASN A 52 -12.93 -11.82 -12.64
N ASP A 53 -11.85 -12.55 -12.88
CA ASP A 53 -11.63 -13.87 -12.29
C ASP A 53 -11.51 -13.83 -10.76
N ALA A 54 -11.02 -12.71 -10.22
CA ALA A 54 -10.84 -12.53 -8.79
C ALA A 54 -12.10 -12.01 -8.08
N PHE A 55 -12.78 -11.00 -8.64
CA PHE A 55 -13.87 -10.30 -7.98
C PHE A 55 -15.26 -10.78 -8.40
N ASN A 56 -15.41 -11.42 -9.57
CA ASN A 56 -16.71 -11.92 -10.04
C ASN A 56 -16.99 -13.34 -9.49
N ARG A 57 -17.09 -13.46 -8.15
CA ARG A 57 -17.30 -14.72 -7.43
C ARG A 57 -18.40 -14.56 -6.38
N PRO A 58 -19.27 -15.57 -6.19
CA PRO A 58 -20.34 -15.51 -5.19
C PRO A 58 -19.85 -15.13 -3.79
N GLN A 59 -18.73 -15.71 -3.34
CA GLN A 59 -18.17 -15.45 -2.01
C GLN A 59 -17.76 -13.98 -1.83
N VAL A 60 -17.34 -13.31 -2.90
CA VAL A 60 -16.93 -11.89 -2.85
C VAL A 60 -18.18 -11.02 -2.70
N TYR A 61 -19.22 -11.19 -3.53
CA TYR A 61 -20.41 -10.35 -3.41
C TYR A 61 -21.16 -10.61 -2.11
N ASP A 62 -21.25 -11.85 -1.67
CA ASP A 62 -21.88 -12.21 -0.40
C ASP A 62 -21.12 -11.59 0.77
N GLY A 63 -19.78 -11.65 0.73
CA GLY A 63 -18.92 -11.03 1.73
C GLY A 63 -19.09 -9.52 1.82
N VAL A 64 -19.12 -8.83 0.66
CA VAL A 64 -19.35 -7.38 0.57
C VAL A 64 -20.72 -7.01 1.20
N VAL A 65 -21.78 -7.71 0.80
CA VAL A 65 -23.14 -7.42 1.28
C VAL A 65 -23.29 -7.77 2.75
N HIS A 66 -22.74 -8.91 3.19
CA HIS A 66 -22.78 -9.33 4.59
C HIS A 66 -22.10 -8.28 5.49
N GLU A 67 -20.87 -7.87 5.17
CA GLU A 67 -20.13 -6.90 5.98
C GLU A 67 -20.78 -5.53 6.00
N PHE A 68 -21.30 -5.07 4.85
CA PHE A 68 -22.05 -3.82 4.79
C PHE A 68 -23.30 -3.89 5.67
N CYS A 69 -24.13 -4.91 5.51
CA CYS A 69 -25.38 -5.04 6.25
C CYS A 69 -25.18 -5.20 7.76
N ARG A 70 -24.02 -5.69 8.19
CA ARG A 70 -23.72 -5.88 9.61
C ARG A 70 -23.61 -4.56 10.40
N LYS A 71 -23.07 -3.50 9.75
CA LYS A 71 -22.75 -2.24 10.42
C LYS A 71 -23.35 -0.99 9.78
N TRP A 72 -23.66 -1.02 8.50
CA TRP A 72 -24.04 0.16 7.71
C TRP A 72 -25.35 0.00 6.92
N ALA A 73 -26.22 -0.93 7.34
CA ALA A 73 -27.46 -1.26 6.64
C ALA A 73 -28.42 -0.07 6.48
N ASP A 74 -28.34 0.92 7.38
CA ASP A 74 -29.15 2.14 7.41
C ASP A 74 -28.50 3.33 6.68
N LYS A 75 -27.30 3.13 6.10
CA LYS A 75 -26.49 4.20 5.52
C LYS A 75 -26.67 4.30 4.02
N LYS A 76 -26.65 5.52 3.51
CA LYS A 76 -26.58 5.79 2.07
C LYS A 76 -25.23 5.44 1.51
N ALA A 77 -25.17 4.59 0.48
CA ALA A 77 -23.92 4.06 0.00
C ALA A 77 -23.77 4.06 -1.51
N ILE A 78 -22.51 4.13 -1.95
CA ILE A 78 -22.11 3.88 -3.34
C ILE A 78 -21.14 2.70 -3.39
N VAL A 79 -21.35 1.76 -4.32
CA VAL A 79 -20.56 0.54 -4.50
C VAL A 79 -19.92 0.56 -5.88
N PHE A 80 -18.60 0.47 -5.95
CA PHE A 80 -17.83 0.39 -7.19
C PHE A 80 -17.42 -1.05 -7.48
N CYS A 81 -17.91 -1.64 -8.56
CA CYS A 81 -17.60 -2.98 -9.01
C CYS A 81 -16.60 -2.99 -10.17
N VAL A 82 -15.98 -4.15 -10.43
CA VAL A 82 -14.97 -4.34 -11.48
C VAL A 82 -15.54 -4.28 -12.89
N ASN A 83 -16.76 -4.81 -13.08
CA ASN A 83 -17.46 -4.90 -14.37
C ASN A 83 -18.98 -4.96 -14.18
N ILE A 84 -19.70 -5.05 -15.30
CA ILE A 84 -21.17 -5.05 -15.32
C ILE A 84 -21.74 -6.32 -14.69
N GLU A 85 -21.13 -7.48 -14.91
CA GLU A 85 -21.57 -8.76 -14.33
C GLU A 85 -21.48 -8.73 -12.80
N ALA A 86 -20.32 -8.29 -12.26
CA ALA A 86 -20.15 -8.11 -10.83
C ALA A 86 -21.12 -7.05 -10.25
N THR A 87 -21.44 -6.00 -11.03
CA THR A 87 -22.46 -5.00 -10.65
C THR A 87 -23.84 -5.63 -10.51
N LYS A 88 -24.27 -6.42 -11.50
CA LYS A 88 -25.56 -7.11 -11.49
C LYS A 88 -25.65 -8.12 -10.35
N ALA A 89 -24.58 -8.90 -10.13
CA ALA A 89 -24.52 -9.90 -9.06
C ALA A 89 -24.56 -9.24 -7.66
N THR A 90 -23.73 -8.21 -7.43
CA THR A 90 -23.69 -7.48 -6.17
C THR A 90 -25.01 -6.76 -5.90
N TRP A 91 -25.61 -6.13 -6.92
CA TRP A 91 -26.92 -5.51 -6.83
C TRP A 91 -27.99 -6.53 -6.39
N LEU A 92 -28.03 -7.72 -7.01
CA LEU A 92 -28.98 -8.77 -6.68
C LEU A 92 -28.85 -9.20 -5.20
N GLN A 93 -27.64 -9.35 -4.70
CA GLN A 93 -27.41 -9.73 -3.30
C GLN A 93 -27.88 -8.62 -2.33
N PHE A 94 -27.61 -7.35 -2.62
CA PHE A 94 -28.13 -6.23 -1.83
C PHE A 94 -29.66 -6.18 -1.88
N MET A 95 -30.26 -6.35 -3.06
CA MET A 95 -31.71 -6.36 -3.26
C MET A 95 -32.38 -7.47 -2.43
N LEU A 96 -31.83 -8.67 -2.41
CA LEU A 96 -32.35 -9.80 -1.63
C LEU A 96 -32.26 -9.54 -0.11
N LYS A 97 -31.29 -8.75 0.34
CA LYS A 97 -31.08 -8.45 1.76
C LYS A 97 -31.87 -7.23 2.25
N LEU A 98 -31.99 -6.18 1.43
CA LEU A 98 -32.45 -4.85 1.86
C LEU A 98 -33.74 -4.39 1.16
N GLY A 99 -34.22 -5.13 0.14
CA GLY A 99 -35.37 -4.77 -0.66
C GLY A 99 -35.03 -3.99 -1.94
N LEU A 100 -35.90 -4.12 -2.94
CA LEU A 100 -35.71 -3.57 -4.29
C LEU A 100 -35.74 -2.02 -4.30
N GLU A 101 -36.56 -1.42 -3.47
CA GLU A 101 -36.79 0.03 -3.40
C GLU A 101 -35.56 0.81 -2.89
N ARG A 102 -34.61 0.14 -2.24
CA ARG A 102 -33.41 0.74 -1.69
C ARG A 102 -32.16 0.55 -2.53
N VAL A 103 -32.18 -0.33 -3.52
CA VAL A 103 -30.97 -0.74 -4.23
C VAL A 103 -31.05 -0.41 -5.70
N TYR A 104 -30.18 0.45 -6.13
CA TYR A 104 -30.09 0.99 -7.47
C TYR A 104 -28.87 0.40 -8.18
N GLN A 105 -28.97 0.09 -9.48
CA GLN A 105 -27.81 -0.30 -10.27
C GLN A 105 -27.67 0.59 -11.50
N VAL A 106 -26.42 0.95 -11.82
CA VAL A 106 -26.12 1.74 -13.02
C VAL A 106 -24.86 1.23 -13.73
N HIS A 107 -24.98 1.02 -15.06
CA HIS A 107 -23.88 0.59 -15.92
C HIS A 107 -24.06 1.08 -17.37
N SER A 108 -23.00 0.99 -18.19
CA SER A 108 -22.97 1.57 -19.53
C SER A 108 -23.93 0.94 -20.55
N GLU A 109 -24.36 -0.30 -20.34
CA GLU A 109 -25.32 -0.98 -21.24
C GLU A 109 -26.76 -0.47 -21.09
N GLN A 110 -27.06 0.27 -20.03
CA GLN A 110 -28.40 0.85 -19.83
C GLN A 110 -28.59 2.11 -20.70
N PRO A 111 -29.82 2.35 -21.23
CA PRO A 111 -30.13 3.61 -21.91
C PRO A 111 -29.84 4.84 -21.05
N THR A 112 -29.43 5.91 -21.68
CA THR A 112 -29.05 7.16 -20.99
C THR A 112 -30.17 7.73 -20.12
N GLU A 113 -31.40 7.69 -20.61
CA GLU A 113 -32.59 8.15 -19.90
C GLU A 113 -32.85 7.34 -18.63
N LEU A 114 -32.72 5.99 -18.73
CA LEU A 114 -32.88 5.10 -17.61
C LEU A 114 -31.79 5.35 -16.55
N ARG A 115 -30.53 5.54 -16.98
CA ARG A 115 -29.44 5.89 -16.06
C ARG A 115 -29.71 7.21 -15.32
N ALA A 116 -30.17 8.23 -16.07
CA ALA A 116 -30.49 9.52 -15.47
C ALA A 116 -31.60 9.40 -14.42
N LYS A 117 -32.66 8.61 -14.71
CA LYS A 117 -33.74 8.33 -13.77
C LYS A 117 -33.22 7.60 -12.52
N ILE A 118 -32.47 6.52 -12.69
CA ILE A 118 -31.89 5.76 -11.56
C ILE A 118 -31.04 6.65 -10.68
N MET A 119 -30.21 7.50 -11.26
CA MET A 119 -29.36 8.43 -10.53
C MET A 119 -30.17 9.47 -9.74
N ALA A 120 -31.23 10.00 -10.35
CA ALA A 120 -32.14 10.94 -9.68
C ALA A 120 -32.91 10.27 -8.53
N ASP A 121 -33.42 9.05 -8.73
CA ASP A 121 -34.13 8.28 -7.70
C ASP A 121 -33.17 7.95 -6.52
N PHE A 122 -31.92 7.56 -6.81
CA PHE A 122 -30.91 7.36 -5.78
C PHE A 122 -30.59 8.65 -5.02
N ILE A 123 -30.40 9.79 -5.70
CA ILE A 123 -30.15 11.08 -5.04
C ILE A 123 -31.28 11.43 -4.10
N ALA A 124 -32.55 11.22 -4.52
CA ALA A 124 -33.73 11.49 -3.71
C ALA A 124 -33.92 10.52 -2.53
N SER A 125 -33.32 9.33 -2.58
CA SER A 125 -33.42 8.34 -1.50
C SER A 125 -32.69 8.78 -0.25
N LYS A 126 -33.15 8.35 0.92
CA LYS A 126 -32.51 8.64 2.21
C LYS A 126 -31.34 7.71 2.51
N ASP A 127 -31.53 6.44 2.23
CA ASP A 127 -30.64 5.33 2.62
C ASP A 127 -30.38 4.35 1.46
N GLY A 128 -30.46 4.88 0.23
CA GLY A 128 -30.24 4.11 -0.99
C GLY A 128 -28.82 3.57 -1.15
N ILE A 129 -28.70 2.46 -1.88
CA ILE A 129 -27.41 1.86 -2.24
C ILE A 129 -27.28 1.87 -3.75
N LEU A 130 -26.31 2.60 -4.31
CA LEU A 130 -26.03 2.66 -5.74
C LEU A 130 -24.87 1.73 -6.10
N VAL A 131 -25.17 0.63 -6.76
CA VAL A 131 -24.15 -0.31 -7.27
C VAL A 131 -23.80 0.05 -8.71
N ASN A 132 -22.52 0.30 -8.99
CA ASN A 132 -22.11 0.80 -10.30
C ASN A 132 -20.78 0.23 -10.80
N CYS A 133 -20.57 0.32 -12.13
CA CYS A 133 -19.30 0.09 -12.78
C CYS A 133 -18.96 1.28 -13.69
N GLY A 134 -17.96 2.09 -13.29
CA GLY A 134 -17.37 3.14 -14.10
C GLY A 134 -18.22 4.40 -14.37
N ILE A 135 -19.52 4.40 -14.03
CA ILE A 135 -20.42 5.54 -14.35
C ILE A 135 -20.32 6.66 -13.33
N ALA A 136 -20.36 6.34 -12.05
CA ALA A 136 -20.39 7.34 -10.98
C ALA A 136 -18.98 7.82 -10.53
N THR A 137 -17.94 7.50 -11.28
CA THR A 137 -16.55 7.94 -10.97
C THR A 137 -16.32 9.41 -11.29
N THR A 138 -17.01 9.96 -12.29
CA THR A 138 -16.89 11.36 -12.72
C THR A 138 -18.27 12.00 -12.87
N GLY A 139 -18.38 13.30 -12.59
CA GLY A 139 -19.59 14.07 -12.84
C GLY A 139 -20.81 13.77 -11.96
N PHE A 140 -20.73 12.82 -11.03
CA PHE A 140 -21.82 12.48 -10.12
C PHE A 140 -21.69 13.25 -8.80
N ASP A 141 -22.77 13.91 -8.40
CA ASP A 141 -22.85 14.71 -7.17
C ASP A 141 -23.97 14.24 -6.25
N CYS A 142 -23.62 13.69 -5.09
CA CYS A 142 -24.54 13.25 -4.05
C CYS A 142 -23.81 13.40 -2.68
N PRO A 143 -23.90 14.57 -2.03
CA PRO A 143 -23.12 14.87 -0.81
C PRO A 143 -23.44 13.99 0.39
N ASP A 144 -24.65 13.48 0.47
CA ASP A 144 -25.16 12.65 1.58
C ASP A 144 -24.73 11.17 1.56
N ILE A 145 -23.86 10.76 0.63
CA ILE A 145 -23.25 9.42 0.65
C ILE A 145 -22.39 9.28 1.91
N GLU A 146 -22.75 8.35 2.78
CA GLU A 146 -22.06 8.07 4.05
C GLU A 146 -21.04 6.93 3.93
N VAL A 147 -21.24 6.00 2.96
CA VAL A 147 -20.37 4.83 2.78
C VAL A 147 -19.96 4.68 1.32
N VAL A 148 -18.66 4.53 1.10
CA VAL A 148 -18.07 4.20 -0.20
C VAL A 148 -17.52 2.78 -0.13
N VAL A 149 -18.10 1.88 -0.90
CA VAL A 149 -17.67 0.48 -1.02
C VAL A 149 -16.84 0.32 -2.29
N VAL A 150 -15.58 -0.03 -2.16
CA VAL A 150 -14.67 -0.26 -3.29
C VAL A 150 -14.46 -1.76 -3.48
N ASN A 151 -15.37 -2.39 -4.24
CA ASN A 151 -15.30 -3.82 -4.58
C ASN A 151 -14.53 -4.02 -5.90
N ARG A 152 -13.32 -3.43 -5.95
CA ARG A 152 -12.36 -3.59 -7.04
C ARG A 152 -10.95 -3.20 -6.63
N ALA A 153 -9.95 -3.89 -7.18
CA ALA A 153 -8.57 -3.45 -7.08
C ALA A 153 -8.21 -2.50 -8.24
N THR A 154 -7.31 -1.54 -7.97
CA THR A 154 -6.71 -0.67 -9.00
C THR A 154 -5.26 -0.33 -8.64
N GLN A 155 -4.44 -0.07 -9.66
CA GLN A 155 -3.11 0.53 -9.52
C GLN A 155 -3.14 2.04 -9.77
N SER A 156 -4.29 2.58 -10.20
CA SER A 156 -4.47 3.98 -10.51
C SER A 156 -4.84 4.79 -9.26
N VAL A 157 -3.90 5.62 -8.79
CA VAL A 157 -4.14 6.61 -7.71
C VAL A 157 -5.31 7.52 -8.07
N ALA A 158 -5.38 7.98 -9.32
CA ALA A 158 -6.46 8.86 -9.78
C ALA A 158 -7.85 8.21 -9.65
N LEU A 159 -7.98 6.93 -10.06
CA LEU A 159 -9.23 6.20 -9.93
C LEU A 159 -9.61 5.98 -8.46
N TRP A 160 -8.63 5.62 -7.61
CA TRP A 160 -8.82 5.49 -6.17
C TRP A 160 -9.36 6.78 -5.56
N LEU A 161 -8.70 7.92 -5.85
CA LEU A 161 -9.10 9.22 -5.33
C LEU A 161 -10.49 9.65 -5.82
N GLN A 162 -10.84 9.34 -7.08
CA GLN A 162 -12.15 9.66 -7.65
C GLN A 162 -13.28 8.85 -7.02
N MET A 163 -13.10 7.54 -6.84
CA MET A 163 -14.11 6.67 -6.21
C MET A 163 -14.38 7.10 -4.77
N VAL A 164 -13.33 7.22 -3.96
CA VAL A 164 -13.45 7.58 -2.55
C VAL A 164 -13.97 9.00 -2.38
N GLY A 165 -13.56 9.91 -3.24
CA GLY A 165 -14.02 11.30 -3.22
C GLY A 165 -15.53 11.49 -3.37
N ARG A 166 -16.29 10.46 -3.79
CA ARG A 166 -17.77 10.53 -3.82
C ARG A 166 -18.39 10.60 -2.44
N GLY A 167 -17.75 10.00 -1.42
CA GLY A 167 -18.21 10.07 -0.03
C GLY A 167 -17.71 11.27 0.76
N SER A 168 -16.73 12.01 0.24
CA SER A 168 -16.02 13.02 1.04
C SER A 168 -16.76 14.36 1.23
N ARG A 169 -17.82 14.61 0.47
CA ARG A 169 -18.52 15.89 0.52
C ARG A 169 -19.31 16.06 1.80
N PRO A 170 -19.26 17.24 2.45
CA PRO A 170 -20.07 17.50 3.63
C PRO A 170 -21.56 17.65 3.25
N ALA A 171 -22.40 17.16 4.15
CA ALA A 171 -23.86 17.34 4.11
C ALA A 171 -24.35 17.65 5.53
N GLN A 172 -25.62 18.04 5.67
CA GLN A 172 -26.18 18.35 6.98
C GLN A 172 -26.05 17.15 7.94
N GLY A 173 -25.34 17.33 9.05
CA GLY A 173 -25.12 16.29 10.05
C GLY A 173 -24.03 15.28 9.71
N LYS A 174 -23.36 15.39 8.54
CA LYS A 174 -22.30 14.50 8.09
C LYS A 174 -20.93 15.16 8.25
N GLN A 175 -20.12 14.66 9.15
CA GLN A 175 -18.72 15.09 9.37
C GLN A 175 -17.71 14.02 8.97
N GLU A 176 -18.16 12.77 8.88
CA GLU A 176 -17.34 11.61 8.55
C GLU A 176 -17.99 10.76 7.47
N PHE A 177 -17.20 9.95 6.79
CA PHE A 177 -17.71 8.93 5.89
C PHE A 177 -16.85 7.67 5.98
N THR A 178 -17.44 6.54 5.64
CA THR A 178 -16.78 5.24 5.72
C THR A 178 -16.29 4.79 4.34
N ILE A 179 -15.09 4.25 4.29
CA ILE A 179 -14.53 3.56 3.13
C ILE A 179 -14.45 2.08 3.47
N LEU A 180 -15.09 1.24 2.65
CA LEU A 180 -14.96 -0.22 2.73
C LEU A 180 -14.15 -0.68 1.52
N ASP A 181 -12.88 -0.98 1.73
CA ASP A 181 -11.94 -1.36 0.67
C ASP A 181 -11.78 -2.88 0.61
N PHE A 182 -12.44 -3.49 -0.38
CA PHE A 182 -12.34 -4.92 -0.68
C PHE A 182 -11.24 -5.25 -1.72
N GLY A 183 -10.59 -4.22 -2.26
CA GLY A 183 -9.55 -4.33 -3.28
C GLY A 183 -8.13 -4.11 -2.78
N GLU A 184 -7.92 -4.02 -1.46
CA GLU A 184 -6.61 -3.71 -0.84
C GLU A 184 -5.95 -2.43 -1.41
N ASN A 185 -6.77 -1.48 -1.86
CA ASN A 185 -6.26 -0.27 -2.49
C ASN A 185 -5.52 0.61 -1.49
N VAL A 186 -6.00 0.71 -0.25
CA VAL A 186 -5.34 1.49 0.81
C VAL A 186 -3.96 0.95 1.14
N HIS A 187 -3.76 -0.39 1.13
CA HIS A 187 -2.46 -1.02 1.36
C HIS A 187 -1.48 -0.75 0.22
N ARG A 188 -1.98 -0.65 -1.00
CA ARG A 188 -1.19 -0.45 -2.21
C ARG A 188 -0.96 1.01 -2.55
N LEU A 189 -1.99 1.87 -2.39
CA LEU A 189 -2.00 3.26 -2.84
C LEU A 189 -1.97 4.28 -1.69
N GLY A 190 -2.01 3.82 -0.43
CA GLY A 190 -2.09 4.65 0.76
C GLY A 190 -3.48 5.19 1.06
N PHE A 191 -3.61 5.86 2.19
CA PHE A 191 -4.87 6.50 2.58
C PHE A 191 -5.31 7.54 1.55
N TRP A 192 -6.62 7.69 1.39
CA TRP A 192 -7.19 8.67 0.47
C TRP A 192 -6.75 10.11 0.78
N GLN A 193 -6.69 10.48 2.05
CA GLN A 193 -6.30 11.80 2.54
C GLN A 193 -4.77 12.01 2.62
N GLU A 194 -3.97 11.00 2.34
CA GLU A 194 -2.51 11.08 2.48
C GLU A 194 -1.91 12.12 1.53
N PRO A 195 -0.98 12.97 2.01
CA PRO A 195 -0.28 13.93 1.16
C PRO A 195 0.51 13.20 0.07
N ARG A 196 0.38 13.67 -1.16
CA ARG A 196 1.08 13.12 -2.32
C ARG A 196 1.96 14.16 -2.99
N ASP A 197 3.18 13.77 -3.37
CA ASP A 197 4.09 14.62 -4.14
C ASP A 197 3.74 14.56 -5.64
N TRP A 198 2.79 15.39 -6.03
CA TRP A 198 2.33 15.48 -7.42
C TRP A 198 3.42 15.96 -8.38
N SER A 199 4.44 16.69 -7.90
CA SER A 199 5.56 17.15 -8.72
C SER A 199 6.38 15.96 -9.21
N LYS A 200 6.71 15.02 -8.33
CA LYS A 200 7.41 13.79 -8.73
C LYS A 200 6.59 12.94 -9.70
N ALA A 201 5.29 12.80 -9.45
CA ALA A 201 4.39 12.07 -10.35
C ALA A 201 4.28 12.74 -11.72
N PHE A 202 4.29 14.08 -11.78
CA PHE A 202 4.27 14.85 -13.00
C PHE A 202 5.55 14.67 -13.82
N GLU A 203 6.71 14.73 -13.18
CA GLU A 203 8.03 14.57 -13.79
C GLU A 203 8.32 13.12 -14.23
N GLY A 204 7.52 12.17 -13.79
CA GLY A 204 7.72 10.75 -14.09
C GLY A 204 8.88 10.12 -13.30
N VAL A 205 9.31 10.76 -12.22
CA VAL A 205 10.37 10.27 -11.33
C VAL A 205 9.76 9.32 -10.28
N GLU A 206 9.01 8.33 -10.71
CA GLU A 206 8.58 7.25 -9.82
C GLU A 206 9.74 6.29 -9.58
N LYS A 207 10.41 6.44 -8.44
CA LYS A 207 11.26 5.36 -7.94
C LYS A 207 10.34 4.25 -7.40
N LYS A 208 10.46 3.04 -7.94
CA LYS A 208 9.84 1.84 -7.37
C LYS A 208 10.17 1.80 -5.86
N GLY A 209 9.15 1.82 -5.02
CA GLY A 209 9.29 1.69 -3.56
C GLY A 209 9.27 2.99 -2.76
N THR A 210 8.84 4.11 -3.33
CA THR A 210 8.73 5.36 -2.57
C THR A 210 7.28 5.68 -2.24
N GLY A 211 6.93 5.58 -0.97
CA GLY A 211 6.11 6.60 -0.39
C GLY A 211 4.70 6.25 0.04
N VAL A 212 4.25 5.01 -0.02
CA VAL A 212 3.04 4.64 0.73
C VAL A 212 3.47 4.30 2.15
N ALA A 213 3.00 5.07 3.14
CA ALA A 213 3.24 4.74 4.53
C ALA A 213 2.64 3.37 4.84
N PRO A 214 3.39 2.46 5.50
CA PRO A 214 2.88 1.14 5.80
C PRO A 214 1.67 1.23 6.73
N VAL A 215 0.64 0.45 6.42
CA VAL A 215 -0.61 0.38 7.19
C VAL A 215 -0.79 -1.01 7.81
N LYS A 216 -1.68 -1.10 8.80
CA LYS A 216 -2.12 -2.35 9.44
C LYS A 216 -3.61 -2.28 9.73
N ASP A 217 -4.23 -3.45 9.83
CA ASP A 217 -5.62 -3.58 10.21
C ASP A 217 -5.74 -3.79 11.72
N CYS A 218 -6.74 -3.16 12.33
CA CYS A 218 -7.06 -3.42 13.73
C CYS A 218 -7.68 -4.83 13.86
N PRO A 219 -7.14 -5.71 14.72
CA PRO A 219 -7.68 -7.06 14.88
C PRO A 219 -9.08 -7.06 15.54
N CYS A 220 -9.45 -5.99 16.24
CA CYS A 220 -10.75 -5.88 16.92
C CYS A 220 -11.86 -5.38 15.99
N CYS A 221 -11.65 -4.22 15.30
CA CYS A 221 -12.71 -3.56 14.54
C CYS A 221 -12.45 -3.53 13.02
N SER A 222 -11.29 -4.03 12.55
CA SER A 222 -10.83 -4.03 11.17
C SER A 222 -10.61 -2.65 10.55
N ALA A 223 -10.56 -1.58 11.36
CA ALA A 223 -10.17 -0.26 10.86
C ALA A 223 -8.70 -0.26 10.43
N VAL A 224 -8.40 0.39 9.31
CA VAL A 224 -7.02 0.53 8.82
C VAL A 224 -6.36 1.72 9.49
N LEU A 225 -5.14 1.51 9.98
CA LEU A 225 -4.33 2.48 10.70
C LEU A 225 -2.91 2.50 10.14
N TYR A 226 -2.16 3.56 10.40
CA TYR A 226 -0.72 3.51 10.13
C TYR A 226 -0.05 2.42 10.96
N ALA A 227 0.92 1.73 10.38
CA ALA A 227 1.62 0.63 11.06
C ALA A 227 2.30 1.07 12.37
N SER A 228 2.64 2.36 12.49
CA SER A 228 3.22 2.98 13.67
C SER A 228 2.21 3.25 14.81
N ALA A 229 0.91 3.15 14.58
CA ALA A 229 -0.11 3.37 15.60
C ALA A 229 0.07 2.41 16.78
N ARG A 230 -0.01 2.90 18.00
CA ARG A 230 0.12 2.09 19.23
C ARG A 230 -1.21 1.62 19.80
N PHE A 231 -2.29 2.25 19.40
CA PHE A 231 -3.66 1.90 19.74
C PHE A 231 -4.59 2.24 18.57
N CYS A 232 -5.76 1.63 18.54
CA CYS A 232 -6.80 1.94 17.56
C CYS A 232 -7.61 3.14 18.05
N GLU A 233 -7.60 4.23 17.30
CA GLU A 233 -8.38 5.43 17.63
C GLU A 233 -9.91 5.22 17.53
N PHE A 234 -10.36 4.15 16.82
CA PHE A 234 -11.78 3.88 16.61
C PHE A 234 -12.40 2.96 17.65
N CYS A 235 -11.66 1.96 18.19
CA CYS A 235 -12.19 1.02 19.16
C CYS A 235 -11.38 0.94 20.46
N GLY A 236 -10.27 1.67 20.56
CA GLY A 236 -9.41 1.70 21.75
C GLY A 236 -8.49 0.48 21.91
N GLU A 237 -8.48 -0.48 20.98
CA GLU A 237 -7.60 -1.65 21.03
C GLU A 237 -6.14 -1.23 21.11
N ILE A 238 -5.40 -1.73 22.10
CA ILE A 238 -3.99 -1.43 22.32
C ILE A 238 -3.17 -2.49 21.57
N PHE A 239 -2.38 -2.07 20.60
CA PHE A 239 -1.45 -2.95 19.91
C PHE A 239 -0.24 -3.19 20.81
N GLN A 240 -0.17 -4.39 21.38
CA GLN A 240 1.05 -4.83 22.02
C GLN A 240 2.13 -4.88 20.93
N THR A 241 3.10 -4.00 21.02
CA THR A 241 4.38 -4.21 20.37
C THR A 241 4.98 -5.42 21.07
N GLU A 242 4.68 -6.61 20.57
CA GLU A 242 5.59 -7.70 20.80
C GLU A 242 6.93 -7.20 20.27
N ALA A 243 7.81 -6.81 21.18
CA ALA A 243 9.22 -6.84 20.87
C ALA A 243 9.40 -8.26 20.32
N LYS A 244 9.59 -8.40 19.00
CA LYS A 244 9.94 -9.69 18.42
C LYS A 244 11.15 -10.14 19.22
N GLN A 245 10.94 -11.00 20.18
CA GLN A 245 12.02 -11.78 20.76
C GLN A 245 12.51 -12.60 19.60
N ALA A 246 13.48 -12.03 18.91
CA ALA A 246 14.19 -12.74 17.88
C ALA A 246 14.81 -13.93 18.60
N THR A 247 14.32 -15.10 18.30
CA THR A 247 15.02 -16.32 18.68
C THR A 247 16.42 -16.21 18.10
N GLU A 248 17.46 -16.49 18.90
CA GLU A 248 18.87 -16.32 18.51
C GLU A 248 19.20 -16.87 17.11
N GLY A 249 18.53 -17.94 16.68
CA GLY A 249 18.71 -18.53 15.36
C GLY A 249 18.22 -17.68 14.19
N VAL A 250 17.13 -16.93 14.36
CA VAL A 250 16.57 -16.02 13.31
C VAL A 250 17.42 -14.77 13.20
N LEU A 251 17.96 -14.26 14.31
CA LEU A 251 18.90 -13.15 14.32
C LEU A 251 20.21 -13.49 13.60
N GLN A 252 20.73 -14.72 13.76
CA GLN A 252 21.95 -15.15 13.09
C GLN A 252 21.78 -15.18 11.57
N GLU A 253 20.65 -15.63 11.06
CA GLU A 253 20.41 -15.73 9.62
C GLU A 253 20.09 -14.39 8.96
N MET A 254 19.30 -13.54 9.61
CA MET A 254 19.03 -12.17 9.13
C MET A 254 20.22 -11.21 9.30
N ALA A 255 21.01 -11.39 10.36
CA ALA A 255 22.21 -10.63 10.59
C ALA A 255 23.25 -10.89 9.52
N TYR A 256 23.34 -12.12 9.01
CA TYR A 256 24.29 -12.53 7.99
C TYR A 256 24.20 -11.72 6.69
N ASP A 257 23.00 -11.29 6.31
CA ASP A 257 22.77 -10.52 5.09
C ASP A 257 22.79 -8.98 5.27
N LYS A 258 22.77 -8.48 6.52
CA LYS A 258 22.63 -7.04 6.83
C LYS A 258 23.76 -6.42 7.66
N LEU A 259 24.82 -7.17 7.95
CA LEU A 259 25.77 -6.79 8.97
C LEU A 259 26.88 -5.87 8.55
N ASN A 260 27.26 -5.00 9.52
CA ASN A 260 28.55 -4.32 9.47
C ASN A 260 29.66 -5.38 9.57
N GLY A 261 30.81 -5.10 8.92
CA GLY A 261 31.89 -6.07 8.79
C GLY A 261 32.44 -6.68 10.08
N ARG A 262 32.27 -6.03 11.23
CA ARG A 262 32.77 -6.52 12.54
C ARG A 262 32.03 -7.79 13.00
N TYR A 263 30.74 -7.84 12.83
CA TYR A 263 29.92 -8.98 13.25
C TYR A 263 30.15 -10.24 12.38
N LEU A 264 30.39 -10.08 11.07
CA LEU A 264 30.78 -11.20 10.20
C LEU A 264 32.11 -11.81 10.63
N TYR A 265 33.04 -10.99 11.14
CA TYR A 265 34.31 -11.47 11.68
C TYR A 265 34.08 -12.26 12.97
N ASP A 266 33.25 -11.76 13.87
CA ASP A 266 32.93 -12.42 15.15
C ASP A 266 32.24 -13.79 14.93
N ILE A 267 31.37 -13.91 13.92
CA ILE A 267 30.74 -15.19 13.53
C ILE A 267 31.74 -16.14 12.88
N ALA A 268 32.58 -15.63 11.99
CA ALA A 268 33.53 -16.44 11.24
C ALA A 268 34.68 -17.00 12.10
N LYS A 269 34.90 -16.47 13.31
CA LYS A 269 35.92 -16.88 14.28
C LYS A 269 37.37 -16.80 13.80
N SER A 270 37.62 -16.77 12.48
CA SER A 270 38.97 -16.64 11.91
C SER A 270 38.98 -15.98 10.53
N PRO A 271 40.13 -15.41 10.09
CA PRO A 271 40.29 -14.91 8.73
C PRO A 271 40.14 -15.98 7.66
N ALA A 272 40.44 -17.23 7.97
CA ALA A 272 40.28 -18.36 7.05
C ALA A 272 38.80 -18.65 6.78
N ASP A 273 37.98 -18.65 7.81
CA ASP A 273 36.54 -18.85 7.73
C ASP A 273 35.86 -17.74 6.93
N LEU A 274 36.30 -16.48 7.10
CA LEU A 274 35.84 -15.36 6.28
C LEU A 274 36.14 -15.54 4.78
N TRP A 275 37.30 -16.12 4.47
CA TRP A 275 37.68 -16.39 3.09
C TRP A 275 36.85 -17.52 2.47
N GLU A 276 36.58 -18.57 3.21
CA GLU A 276 35.67 -19.62 2.81
C GLU A 276 34.26 -19.07 2.59
N LEU A 277 33.81 -18.21 3.50
CA LEU A 277 32.55 -17.51 3.41
C LEU A 277 32.43 -16.65 2.16
N LYS A 278 33.53 -15.93 1.80
CA LYS A 278 33.62 -15.18 0.54
C LYS A 278 33.32 -16.07 -0.65
N SER A 279 33.96 -17.22 -0.73
CA SER A 279 33.79 -18.17 -1.84
C SER A 279 32.38 -18.73 -1.90
N ARG A 280 31.81 -19.09 -0.76
CA ARG A 280 30.46 -19.66 -0.65
C ARG A 280 29.33 -18.65 -0.93
N LYS A 281 29.50 -17.39 -0.54
CA LYS A 281 28.49 -16.32 -0.67
C LYS A 281 28.78 -15.31 -1.79
N GLY A 282 29.89 -15.45 -2.50
CA GLY A 282 30.23 -14.56 -3.63
C GLY A 282 30.68 -13.16 -3.21
N TYR A 283 31.10 -12.94 -1.96
CA TYR A 283 31.56 -11.62 -1.54
C TYR A 283 32.83 -11.16 -2.25
N LYS A 284 32.92 -9.86 -2.60
CA LYS A 284 34.12 -9.29 -3.20
C LYS A 284 35.27 -9.25 -2.19
N GLN A 285 36.50 -9.43 -2.65
CA GLN A 285 37.68 -9.40 -1.78
C GLN A 285 37.78 -8.09 -0.96
N ALA A 286 37.50 -6.93 -1.58
CA ALA A 286 37.53 -5.64 -0.90
C ALA A 286 36.56 -5.54 0.28
N PHE A 287 35.43 -6.25 0.22
CA PHE A 287 34.50 -6.33 1.35
C PHE A 287 35.12 -7.11 2.52
N ILE A 288 35.72 -8.27 2.26
CA ILE A 288 36.36 -9.09 3.31
C ILE A 288 37.56 -8.35 3.94
N GLU A 289 38.39 -7.70 3.14
CA GLU A 289 39.54 -6.88 3.66
C GLU A 289 39.05 -5.79 4.59
N ARG A 290 37.90 -5.19 4.27
CA ARG A 290 37.30 -4.17 5.08
C ARG A 290 36.70 -4.72 6.38
N VAL A 291 36.05 -5.88 6.36
CA VAL A 291 35.59 -6.58 7.56
C VAL A 291 36.74 -6.81 8.52
N LEU A 292 37.89 -7.31 8.03
CA LEU A 292 39.08 -7.57 8.81
C LEU A 292 39.72 -6.28 9.37
N TYR A 293 39.69 -5.18 8.60
CA TYR A 293 40.19 -3.89 9.07
C TYR A 293 39.37 -3.38 10.26
N PHE A 294 38.03 -3.42 10.19
CA PHE A 294 37.19 -2.94 11.28
C PHE A 294 37.15 -3.88 12.48
N ALA A 295 37.35 -5.17 12.27
CA ALA A 295 37.41 -6.15 13.36
C ALA A 295 38.74 -6.07 14.11
N ASN A 296 39.86 -6.11 13.41
CA ASN A 296 41.19 -6.01 14.01
C ASN A 296 42.26 -5.70 12.96
N TYR A 297 42.92 -4.55 13.10
CA TYR A 297 44.00 -4.14 12.26
C TYR A 297 45.16 -5.16 12.10
N ARG A 298 45.53 -5.83 13.19
CA ARG A 298 46.59 -6.86 13.18
C ARG A 298 46.19 -8.10 12.40
N GLU A 299 44.92 -8.49 12.44
CA GLU A 299 44.41 -9.65 11.71
C GLU A 299 44.39 -9.40 10.22
N LEU A 300 44.09 -8.17 9.77
CA LEU A 300 44.16 -7.80 8.37
C LEU A 300 45.58 -7.87 7.82
N GLN A 301 46.58 -7.40 8.60
CA GLN A 301 47.99 -7.54 8.23
C GLN A 301 48.43 -8.99 8.13
N LYS A 302 48.06 -9.85 9.08
CA LYS A 302 48.35 -11.30 9.06
C LYS A 302 47.72 -11.96 7.85
N PHE A 303 46.50 -11.61 7.55
CA PHE A 303 45.74 -12.12 6.40
C PHE A 303 46.49 -11.83 5.09
N TRP A 304 46.91 -10.59 4.84
CA TRP A 304 47.63 -10.22 3.61
C TRP A 304 49.03 -10.87 3.53
N ARG A 305 49.76 -10.95 4.66
CA ARG A 305 51.02 -11.67 4.72
C ARG A 305 50.83 -13.17 4.40
N GLY A 306 49.82 -13.80 4.94
CA GLY A 306 49.48 -15.19 4.64
C GLY A 306 49.09 -15.43 3.19
N LYS A 307 48.66 -14.42 2.43
CA LYS A 307 48.39 -14.44 1.00
C LYS A 307 49.62 -14.07 0.13
N GLY A 308 50.81 -13.88 0.75
CA GLY A 308 52.04 -13.59 0.03
C GLY A 308 52.20 -12.14 -0.42
N TYR A 309 51.38 -11.20 0.07
CA TYR A 309 51.56 -9.78 -0.23
C TYR A 309 52.78 -9.18 0.52
N THR A 310 53.49 -8.29 -0.17
CA THR A 310 54.66 -7.62 0.44
C THR A 310 54.27 -6.63 1.54
N GLU A 311 55.18 -6.34 2.43
CA GLU A 311 54.98 -5.36 3.51
C GLU A 311 54.62 -3.97 2.97
N GLY A 312 55.25 -3.54 1.89
CA GLY A 312 54.93 -2.28 1.22
C GLY A 312 53.51 -2.20 0.69
N TYR A 313 52.99 -3.29 0.10
CA TYR A 313 51.60 -3.39 -0.32
C TYR A 313 50.67 -3.31 0.88
N THR A 314 50.92 -4.08 1.91
CA THR A 314 50.11 -4.13 3.13
C THR A 314 50.02 -2.75 3.78
N ASN A 315 51.18 -2.04 3.94
CA ASN A 315 51.20 -0.71 4.54
C ASN A 315 50.47 0.35 3.69
N ARG A 316 50.58 0.27 2.36
CA ARG A 316 49.81 1.16 1.47
C ARG A 316 48.32 0.95 1.60
N ARG A 317 47.85 -0.30 1.55
CA ARG A 317 46.44 -0.61 1.69
C ARG A 317 45.87 -0.20 3.06
N MET A 318 46.67 -0.30 4.12
CA MET A 318 46.25 0.14 5.45
C MET A 318 46.08 1.68 5.53
N ARG A 319 46.92 2.44 4.83
CA ARG A 319 46.72 3.90 4.72
C ARG A 319 45.45 4.23 3.95
N GLU A 320 45.22 3.58 2.81
CA GLU A 320 43.98 3.76 2.03
C GLU A 320 42.72 3.51 2.86
N PHE A 321 42.70 2.51 3.74
CA PHE A 321 41.58 2.27 4.67
C PHE A 321 41.50 3.34 5.77
N ALA A 322 42.60 3.81 6.30
CA ALA A 322 42.65 4.83 7.34
C ALA A 322 42.22 6.21 6.81
N GLU A 323 42.56 6.54 5.57
CA GLU A 323 42.26 7.83 4.92
C GLU A 323 40.81 7.90 4.39
N GLY A 324 39.96 6.90 4.65
CA GLY A 324 38.54 6.96 4.35
C GLY A 324 38.18 6.88 2.87
N GLN A 325 39.05 6.36 2.01
CA GLN A 325 38.75 6.13 0.58
C GLN A 325 37.70 5.03 0.39
N PRO A 326 36.84 5.14 -0.59
CA PRO A 326 35.40 5.37 -0.48
C PRO A 326 34.62 4.16 0.01
N VAL A 327 34.19 4.28 1.21
CA VAL A 327 33.27 3.38 1.91
C VAL A 327 31.88 3.32 1.25
N LYS A 328 31.51 4.35 0.50
CA LYS A 328 30.14 4.54 -0.01
C LYS A 328 29.70 3.56 -1.12
N ASN A 329 30.61 3.01 -1.90
CA ASN A 329 30.21 2.25 -3.10
C ASN A 329 30.06 0.73 -2.92
N TYR A 330 30.43 0.18 -1.76
CA TYR A 330 30.38 -1.27 -1.54
C TYR A 330 29.20 -1.76 -0.69
N LEU A 331 28.54 -0.85 0.06
CA LEU A 331 27.37 -1.17 0.88
C LEU A 331 26.04 -1.06 0.13
N ILE A 332 26.04 -0.52 -1.10
CA ILE A 332 24.81 -0.25 -1.88
C ILE A 332 24.47 -1.41 -2.85
N LYS A 333 25.28 -2.46 -2.90
CA LYS A 333 25.04 -3.61 -3.78
C LYS A 333 24.98 -4.96 -3.06
N LEU A 334 24.38 -4.95 -1.88
CA LEU A 334 23.89 -6.17 -1.19
C LEU A 334 22.38 -6.16 -1.13
#